data_b4b4f435887d9920076ff8871258bfd7
#
_entry.id   b4b4f435887d9920076ff8871258bfd7
#
_cell.length_a   1.000
_cell.length_b   1.000
_cell.length_c   1.000
_cell.angle_alpha   90.00
_cell.angle_beta   90.00
_cell.angle_gamma   90.00
#
_symmetry.space_group_name_H-M   'P 1'
#
loop_
_entity.id
_entity.type
_entity.pdbx_description
1 polymer ?
#
loop_
_entity_poly.entity_id
_entity_poly.type
_entity_poly.pdbx_seq_one_letter_code
_entity_poly.pdbx_strand_id
1 'polypeptide(L)'
;MKKTIASVLGATALFFAVEGAHAATAQQASSDVVTVVQDVKNGTYKIDPHHTQVLFSVSHFGFTNYSGNFSDISGSLNLNVKDVSKNKLTIELPIQSIQTTSTKLTEELKDPNWFDAAKYPTARFVSTKSVKTGEETADVTGNLTLHGITKPVTLHVTYVGAGVNPLDKAYTVGFQITGKINRGDFGIMTYLPKVGNEVDLNIAAAFEKAS
;
A
#
# COMPACT_ATOMS: atom_id res chain seq x y z
N MET A 1 -2.52 68.67 -59.37
CA MET A 1 -3.63 69.18 -58.53
C MET A 1 -4.62 68.10 -58.29
N LYS A 2 -5.14 68.00 -57.14
CA LYS A 2 -6.08 67.07 -56.49
C LYS A 2 -5.41 65.98 -55.61
N LYS A 3 -5.43 66.33 -54.33
CA LYS A 3 -5.09 65.45 -53.22
C LYS A 3 -6.25 64.51 -52.97
N THR A 4 -5.98 63.23 -52.83
CA THR A 4 -6.95 62.27 -52.35
C THR A 4 -6.44 61.71 -51.02
N ILE A 5 -7.22 61.93 -49.97
CA ILE A 5 -6.97 61.47 -48.60
C ILE A 5 -7.53 60.04 -48.47
N ALA A 6 -6.67 59.09 -48.14
CA ALA A 6 -7.09 57.75 -47.83
C ALA A 6 -7.22 57.60 -46.30
N SER A 7 -8.43 57.34 -45.83
CA SER A 7 -8.74 57.04 -44.44
C SER A 7 -8.32 55.58 -44.10
N VAL A 8 -7.47 55.49 -43.12
CA VAL A 8 -7.12 54.18 -42.52
C VAL A 8 -8.11 53.86 -41.37
N LEU A 9 -8.98 52.89 -41.59
CA LEU A 9 -9.78 52.33 -40.52
C LEU A 9 -8.88 51.37 -39.67
N GLY A 10 -8.61 51.76 -38.45
CA GLY A 10 -7.99 50.94 -37.49
C GLY A 10 -8.99 49.91 -36.93
N ALA A 11 -8.79 48.66 -37.21
CA ALA A 11 -9.49 47.55 -36.56
C ALA A 11 -8.82 47.21 -35.23
N THR A 12 -9.45 47.66 -34.14
CA THR A 12 -9.02 47.27 -32.78
C THR A 12 -9.50 45.85 -32.49
N ALA A 13 -8.61 44.87 -32.55
CA ALA A 13 -8.91 43.50 -32.10
C ALA A 13 -8.89 43.48 -30.58
N LEU A 14 -10.05 43.36 -29.95
CA LEU A 14 -10.16 43.02 -28.54
C LEU A 14 -9.77 41.56 -28.35
N PHE A 15 -8.60 41.31 -27.79
CA PHE A 15 -8.25 40.01 -27.25
C PHE A 15 -8.96 39.85 -25.90
N PHE A 16 -10.00 39.02 -25.84
CA PHE A 16 -10.51 38.48 -24.58
C PHE A 16 -9.54 37.41 -24.10
N ALA A 17 -8.73 37.74 -23.12
CA ALA A 17 -8.00 36.78 -22.35
C ALA A 17 -9.01 36.00 -21.49
N VAL A 18 -9.35 34.77 -21.89
CA VAL A 18 -10.04 33.84 -21.03
C VAL A 18 -9.00 33.28 -20.05
N GLU A 19 -8.88 33.92 -18.89
CA GLU A 19 -8.21 33.31 -17.75
C GLU A 19 -9.05 32.12 -17.29
N GLY A 20 -8.69 30.96 -17.81
CA GLY A 20 -9.18 29.67 -17.27
C GLY A 20 -8.63 29.49 -15.87
N ALA A 21 -9.36 29.93 -14.86
CA ALA A 21 -9.11 29.54 -13.50
C ALA A 21 -9.30 28.00 -13.42
N HIS A 22 -8.21 27.26 -13.51
CA HIS A 22 -8.16 25.88 -13.09
C HIS A 22 -8.26 25.92 -11.56
N ALA A 23 -9.50 25.94 -11.07
CA ALA A 23 -9.76 25.58 -9.69
C ALA A 23 -9.33 24.13 -9.54
N ALA A 24 -8.14 23.92 -8.97
CA ALA A 24 -7.80 22.63 -8.40
C ALA A 24 -8.92 22.34 -7.38
N THR A 25 -9.82 21.44 -7.74
CA THR A 25 -10.75 20.85 -6.78
C THR A 25 -9.89 20.08 -5.78
N ALA A 26 -9.54 20.76 -4.68
CA ALA A 26 -9.07 20.07 -3.50
C ALA A 26 -10.15 19.03 -3.22
N GLN A 27 -9.76 17.76 -3.31
CA GLN A 27 -10.63 16.65 -2.99
C GLN A 27 -11.01 16.82 -1.53
N GLN A 28 -12.25 17.29 -1.33
CA GLN A 28 -12.78 17.54 -0.02
C GLN A 28 -12.90 16.16 0.63
N ALA A 29 -11.99 15.85 1.57
CA ALA A 29 -12.10 14.67 2.40
C ALA A 29 -13.52 14.69 2.98
N SER A 30 -14.27 13.61 2.81
CA SER A 30 -15.62 13.54 3.34
C SER A 30 -15.56 13.85 4.83
N SER A 31 -16.48 14.65 5.35
CA SER A 31 -16.57 15.04 6.77
C SER A 31 -16.69 13.86 7.75
N ASP A 32 -16.77 12.65 7.21
CA ASP A 32 -16.98 11.39 7.94
C ASP A 32 -15.66 10.62 8.19
N VAL A 33 -14.51 11.10 7.68
CA VAL A 33 -13.21 10.46 7.89
C VAL A 33 -12.58 10.99 9.17
N VAL A 34 -12.30 10.07 10.10
CA VAL A 34 -11.53 10.34 11.32
C VAL A 34 -10.06 10.44 10.95
N THR A 35 -9.49 11.64 11.03
CA THR A 35 -8.08 11.89 10.72
C THR A 35 -7.19 11.86 11.96
N VAL A 36 -7.76 12.03 13.16
CA VAL A 36 -7.01 11.98 14.42
C VAL A 36 -7.03 10.55 14.96
N VAL A 37 -5.87 9.92 15.04
CA VAL A 37 -5.76 8.50 15.41
C VAL A 37 -6.33 8.18 16.80
N GLN A 38 -6.29 9.13 17.75
CA GLN A 38 -6.84 8.96 19.09
C GLN A 38 -8.36 8.80 19.12
N ASP A 39 -9.06 9.26 18.08
CA ASP A 39 -10.52 9.19 17.95
C ASP A 39 -10.97 7.89 17.29
N VAL A 40 -10.04 7.06 16.80
CA VAL A 40 -10.33 5.76 16.20
C VAL A 40 -10.88 4.79 17.26
N LYS A 41 -11.90 4.05 16.90
CA LYS A 41 -12.52 3.06 17.80
C LYS A 41 -11.55 1.92 18.10
N ASN A 42 -11.32 1.64 19.37
CA ASN A 42 -10.59 0.44 19.79
C ASN A 42 -11.40 -0.82 19.52
N GLY A 43 -10.73 -1.96 19.45
CA GLY A 43 -11.37 -3.28 19.38
C GLY A 43 -10.74 -4.21 18.37
N THR A 44 -11.47 -5.26 18.04
CA THR A 44 -11.05 -6.27 17.07
C THR A 44 -11.54 -5.89 15.67
N TYR A 45 -10.66 -6.03 14.72
CA TYR A 45 -10.89 -5.76 13.30
C TYR A 45 -10.49 -6.98 12.48
N LYS A 46 -11.15 -7.17 11.35
CA LYS A 46 -10.78 -8.13 10.32
C LYS A 46 -10.27 -7.39 9.10
N ILE A 47 -9.32 -7.99 8.41
CA ILE A 47 -8.83 -7.40 7.16
C ILE A 47 -9.94 -7.39 6.12
N ASP A 48 -10.02 -6.30 5.36
CA ASP A 48 -10.82 -6.20 4.14
C ASP A 48 -9.94 -6.66 2.96
N PRO A 49 -10.18 -7.86 2.40
CA PRO A 49 -9.33 -8.40 1.34
C PRO A 49 -9.49 -7.66 0.01
N HIS A 50 -10.61 -6.94 -0.17
CA HIS A 50 -10.88 -6.21 -1.43
C HIS A 50 -10.13 -4.89 -1.52
N HIS A 51 -9.78 -4.29 -0.37
CA HIS A 51 -9.06 -3.02 -0.29
C HIS A 51 -7.68 -3.15 0.36
N THR A 52 -7.17 -4.38 0.47
CA THR A 52 -5.83 -4.68 1.00
C THR A 52 -4.97 -5.33 -0.07
N GLN A 53 -3.75 -4.83 -0.24
CA GLN A 53 -2.77 -5.38 -1.17
C GLN A 53 -1.35 -5.25 -0.62
N VAL A 54 -0.50 -6.22 -0.93
CA VAL A 54 0.93 -6.19 -0.66
C VAL A 54 1.66 -6.05 -1.99
N LEU A 55 2.20 -4.87 -2.26
CA LEU A 55 3.10 -4.64 -3.37
C LEU A 55 4.53 -4.96 -2.94
N PHE A 56 5.26 -5.62 -3.81
CA PHE A 56 6.70 -5.85 -3.64
C PHE A 56 7.48 -5.33 -4.83
N SER A 57 8.73 -4.94 -4.60
CA SER A 57 9.64 -4.50 -5.64
C SER A 57 11.04 -5.03 -5.39
N VAL A 58 11.71 -5.48 -6.44
CA VAL A 58 13.06 -6.05 -6.37
C VAL A 58 13.89 -5.59 -7.57
N SER A 59 15.18 -5.31 -7.36
CA SER A 59 16.11 -4.97 -8.45
C SER A 59 16.29 -6.17 -9.39
N HIS A 60 16.11 -5.94 -10.68
CA HIS A 60 16.27 -6.94 -11.73
C HIS A 60 17.50 -6.62 -12.57
N PHE A 61 18.58 -7.34 -12.37
CA PHE A 61 19.90 -7.21 -13.03
C PHE A 61 20.53 -5.81 -12.94
N GLY A 62 20.06 -4.94 -12.02
CA GLY A 62 20.48 -3.55 -11.95
C GLY A 62 19.93 -2.67 -13.08
N PHE A 63 19.07 -3.18 -13.94
CA PHE A 63 18.48 -2.43 -15.06
C PHE A 63 17.19 -1.72 -14.66
N THR A 64 16.32 -2.45 -13.92
CA THR A 64 15.00 -1.95 -13.50
C THR A 64 14.67 -2.52 -12.13
N ASN A 65 13.69 -1.91 -11.47
CA ASN A 65 12.99 -2.54 -10.37
C ASN A 65 11.74 -3.23 -10.94
N TYR A 66 11.59 -4.51 -10.64
CA TYR A 66 10.43 -5.30 -11.05
C TYR A 66 9.49 -5.49 -9.86
N SER A 67 8.21 -5.28 -10.09
CA SER A 67 7.19 -5.30 -9.05
C SER A 67 6.12 -6.34 -9.32
N GLY A 68 5.51 -6.81 -8.26
CA GLY A 68 4.30 -7.62 -8.27
C GLY A 68 3.47 -7.33 -7.03
N ASN A 69 2.36 -8.02 -6.90
CA ASN A 69 1.47 -7.88 -5.76
C ASN A 69 0.92 -9.24 -5.31
N PHE A 70 0.48 -9.25 -4.05
CA PHE A 70 -0.36 -10.31 -3.49
C PHE A 70 -1.72 -9.72 -3.10
N SER A 71 -2.77 -10.52 -3.27
CA SER A 71 -4.16 -10.25 -2.89
C SER A 71 -4.71 -11.34 -1.97
N ASP A 72 -6.03 -11.34 -1.77
CA ASP A 72 -6.75 -12.36 -0.97
C ASP A 72 -6.20 -12.54 0.45
N ILE A 73 -5.69 -11.44 1.00
CA ILE A 73 -5.06 -11.41 2.32
C ILE A 73 -6.15 -11.55 3.38
N SER A 74 -5.90 -12.35 4.40
CA SER A 74 -6.77 -12.51 5.55
C SER A 74 -6.05 -12.22 6.86
N GLY A 75 -6.82 -11.96 7.91
CA GLY A 75 -6.22 -11.71 9.21
C GLY A 75 -7.07 -10.85 10.14
N SER A 76 -6.47 -10.53 11.28
CA SER A 76 -7.12 -9.74 12.32
C SER A 76 -6.15 -8.78 13.00
N LEU A 77 -6.68 -7.65 13.43
CA LEU A 77 -6.01 -6.64 14.22
C LEU A 77 -6.83 -6.41 15.50
N ASN A 78 -6.21 -6.56 16.67
CA ASN A 78 -6.73 -6.01 17.91
C ASN A 78 -6.08 -4.64 18.11
N LEU A 79 -6.86 -3.58 17.94
CA LEU A 79 -6.39 -2.20 17.94
C LEU A 79 -6.64 -1.53 19.27
N ASN A 80 -5.60 -0.95 19.84
CA ASN A 80 -5.65 -0.04 20.97
C ASN A 80 -4.85 1.23 20.63
N VAL A 81 -5.54 2.31 20.31
CA VAL A 81 -4.89 3.56 19.87
C VAL A 81 -4.22 4.32 21.03
N LYS A 82 -4.65 4.07 22.28
CA LYS A 82 -4.05 4.71 23.47
C LYS A 82 -2.76 4.03 23.89
N ASP A 83 -2.62 2.74 23.61
CA ASP A 83 -1.45 1.95 23.97
C ASP A 83 -1.14 0.97 22.83
N VAL A 84 -0.33 1.42 21.87
CA VAL A 84 0.02 0.62 20.69
C VAL A 84 0.77 -0.67 21.04
N SER A 85 1.40 -0.74 22.23
CA SER A 85 2.10 -1.96 22.67
C SER A 85 1.15 -3.14 22.91
N LYS A 86 -0.14 -2.87 23.08
CA LYS A 86 -1.21 -3.87 23.23
C LYS A 86 -1.77 -4.36 21.90
N ASN A 87 -1.38 -3.73 20.79
CA ASN A 87 -1.86 -4.15 19.48
C ASN A 87 -1.38 -5.56 19.15
N LYS A 88 -2.28 -6.35 18.58
CA LYS A 88 -1.99 -7.70 18.09
C LYS A 88 -2.45 -7.81 16.65
N LEU A 89 -1.54 -8.22 15.79
CA LEU A 89 -1.79 -8.39 14.37
C LEU A 89 -1.43 -9.81 13.96
N THR A 90 -2.33 -10.47 13.25
CA THR A 90 -2.06 -11.74 12.58
C THR A 90 -2.56 -11.62 11.15
N ILE A 91 -1.68 -11.91 10.18
CA ILE A 91 -1.95 -11.83 8.75
C ILE A 91 -1.57 -13.14 8.11
N GLU A 92 -2.40 -13.60 7.19
CA GLU A 92 -2.14 -14.71 6.29
C GLU A 92 -2.27 -14.23 4.85
N LEU A 93 -1.28 -14.58 4.03
CA LEU A 93 -1.14 -14.16 2.66
C LEU A 93 -0.99 -15.42 1.80
N PRO A 94 -1.98 -15.75 0.96
CA PRO A 94 -1.92 -16.89 0.07
C PRO A 94 -0.85 -16.68 -1.01
N ILE A 95 0.12 -17.58 -1.14
CA ILE A 95 1.19 -17.46 -2.16
C ILE A 95 0.60 -17.57 -3.58
N GLN A 96 -0.47 -18.33 -3.77
CA GLN A 96 -1.15 -18.44 -5.06
C GLN A 96 -1.75 -17.12 -5.57
N SER A 97 -1.95 -16.13 -4.69
CA SER A 97 -2.47 -14.81 -5.07
C SER A 97 -1.44 -13.89 -5.72
N ILE A 98 -0.18 -14.34 -5.84
CA ILE A 98 0.87 -13.55 -6.47
C ILE A 98 0.52 -13.21 -7.91
N GLN A 99 0.73 -11.96 -8.30
CA GLN A 99 0.52 -11.45 -9.64
C GLN A 99 1.65 -10.52 -10.06
N THR A 100 2.01 -10.59 -11.33
CA THR A 100 2.90 -9.67 -12.01
C THR A 100 2.30 -9.27 -13.36
N THR A 101 2.90 -8.32 -14.04
CA THR A 101 2.48 -7.93 -15.40
C THR A 101 2.78 -8.99 -16.46
N SER A 102 3.55 -10.04 -16.11
CA SER A 102 3.88 -11.18 -16.98
C SER A 102 3.25 -12.45 -16.43
N THR A 103 2.30 -13.02 -17.15
CA THR A 103 1.69 -14.31 -16.79
C THR A 103 2.75 -15.41 -16.61
N LYS A 104 3.74 -15.48 -17.52
CA LYS A 104 4.84 -16.45 -17.42
C LYS A 104 5.60 -16.30 -16.10
N LEU A 105 5.96 -15.07 -15.71
CA LEU A 105 6.69 -14.83 -14.46
C LEU A 105 5.81 -15.08 -13.24
N THR A 106 4.52 -14.76 -13.32
CA THR A 106 3.55 -15.06 -12.26
C THR A 106 3.52 -16.56 -11.95
N GLU A 107 3.51 -17.42 -12.95
CA GLU A 107 3.54 -18.87 -12.76
C GLU A 107 4.93 -19.34 -12.27
N GLU A 108 6.02 -18.82 -12.86
CA GLU A 108 7.39 -19.14 -12.44
C GLU A 108 7.63 -18.84 -10.95
N LEU A 109 7.10 -17.73 -10.44
CA LEU A 109 7.24 -17.37 -9.03
C LEU A 109 6.56 -18.36 -8.07
N LYS A 110 5.58 -19.14 -8.54
CA LYS A 110 4.92 -20.19 -7.74
C LYS A 110 5.70 -21.51 -7.68
N ASP A 111 6.68 -21.67 -8.58
CA ASP A 111 7.46 -22.91 -8.71
C ASP A 111 8.39 -23.19 -7.51
N PRO A 112 8.88 -24.44 -7.36
CA PRO A 112 9.78 -24.85 -6.27
C PRO A 112 11.08 -24.06 -6.14
N ASN A 113 11.57 -23.45 -7.22
CA ASN A 113 12.78 -22.63 -7.22
C ASN A 113 12.55 -21.21 -6.67
N TRP A 114 11.29 -20.83 -6.43
CA TRP A 114 10.89 -19.53 -5.94
C TRP A 114 10.10 -19.66 -4.63
N PHE A 115 8.80 -19.37 -4.65
CA PHE A 115 7.98 -19.44 -3.44
C PHE A 115 7.54 -20.85 -3.08
N ASP A 116 7.65 -21.84 -3.99
CA ASP A 116 7.18 -23.22 -3.81
C ASP A 116 5.76 -23.27 -3.23
N ALA A 117 4.84 -22.64 -3.94
CA ALA A 117 3.46 -22.43 -3.47
C ALA A 117 2.71 -23.74 -3.19
N ALA A 118 3.13 -24.86 -3.80
CA ALA A 118 2.57 -26.19 -3.54
C ALA A 118 2.94 -26.69 -2.14
N LYS A 119 4.17 -26.42 -1.69
CA LYS A 119 4.68 -26.84 -0.39
C LYS A 119 4.43 -25.82 0.70
N TYR A 120 4.51 -24.54 0.36
CA TYR A 120 4.35 -23.41 1.27
C TYR A 120 3.23 -22.48 0.78
N PRO A 121 1.96 -22.90 0.88
CA PRO A 121 0.84 -22.19 0.26
C PRO A 121 0.53 -20.83 0.88
N THR A 122 1.06 -20.54 2.09
CA THR A 122 0.73 -19.33 2.84
C THR A 122 1.97 -18.75 3.48
N ALA A 123 2.17 -17.44 3.33
CA ALA A 123 3.04 -16.66 4.20
C ALA A 123 2.22 -16.13 5.39
N ARG A 124 2.85 -16.03 6.56
CA ARG A 124 2.17 -15.62 7.79
C ARG A 124 3.00 -14.61 8.57
N PHE A 125 2.36 -13.50 9.00
CA PHE A 125 2.96 -12.51 9.87
C PHE A 125 2.22 -12.44 11.19
N VAL A 126 2.94 -12.50 12.32
CA VAL A 126 2.38 -12.35 13.66
C VAL A 126 3.17 -11.31 14.42
N SER A 127 2.52 -10.23 14.80
CA SER A 127 3.18 -9.16 15.56
C SER A 127 3.66 -9.66 16.93
N THR A 128 4.86 -9.21 17.30
CA THR A 128 5.47 -9.49 18.62
C THR A 128 5.63 -8.22 19.44
N LYS A 129 5.80 -7.07 18.77
CA LYS A 129 6.02 -5.77 19.40
C LYS A 129 5.48 -4.67 18.51
N SER A 130 4.86 -3.65 19.11
CA SER A 130 4.49 -2.39 18.44
C SER A 130 4.99 -1.23 19.24
N VAL A 131 5.64 -0.26 18.59
CA VAL A 131 6.23 0.93 19.21
C VAL A 131 5.76 2.16 18.45
N LYS A 132 5.15 3.12 19.16
CA LYS A 132 4.78 4.40 18.57
C LYS A 132 6.03 5.19 18.20
N THR A 133 6.12 5.68 16.95
CA THR A 133 7.25 6.46 16.42
C THR A 133 6.90 7.91 16.11
N GLY A 134 5.61 8.23 16.00
CA GLY A 134 5.07 9.57 15.77
C GLY A 134 3.60 9.64 16.14
N GLU A 135 2.92 10.74 15.82
CA GLU A 135 1.49 10.89 16.12
C GLU A 135 0.65 9.86 15.41
N GLU A 136 0.95 9.61 14.12
CA GLU A 136 0.23 8.71 13.22
C GLU A 136 1.07 7.49 12.81
N THR A 137 2.26 7.31 13.40
CA THR A 137 3.20 6.26 12.96
C THR A 137 3.60 5.34 14.10
N ALA A 138 3.87 4.08 13.71
CA ALA A 138 4.39 3.06 14.60
C ALA A 138 5.28 2.06 13.86
N ASP A 139 6.25 1.50 14.55
CA ASP A 139 6.99 0.33 14.09
C ASP A 139 6.35 -0.93 14.68
N VAL A 140 6.01 -1.86 13.80
CA VAL A 140 5.45 -3.16 14.16
C VAL A 140 6.45 -4.25 13.80
N THR A 141 7.07 -4.84 14.82
CA THR A 141 7.93 -6.01 14.67
C THR A 141 7.08 -7.27 14.83
N GLY A 142 7.30 -8.25 13.98
CA GLY A 142 6.61 -9.53 14.02
C GLY A 142 7.45 -10.64 13.42
N ASN A 143 7.00 -11.86 13.63
CA ASN A 143 7.55 -13.06 13.01
C ASN A 143 6.88 -13.26 11.64
N LEU A 144 7.66 -13.11 10.57
CA LEU A 144 7.26 -13.49 9.22
C LEU A 144 7.70 -14.92 8.95
N THR A 145 6.74 -15.78 8.65
CA THR A 145 6.99 -17.11 8.10
C THR A 145 6.75 -17.05 6.60
N LEU A 146 7.78 -17.28 5.81
CA LEU A 146 7.75 -17.27 4.36
C LEU A 146 8.60 -18.44 3.85
N HIS A 147 8.13 -19.19 2.85
CA HIS A 147 8.84 -20.34 2.29
C HIS A 147 9.31 -21.32 3.39
N GLY A 148 8.50 -21.53 4.44
CA GLY A 148 8.78 -22.41 5.57
C GLY A 148 9.79 -21.88 6.60
N ILE A 149 10.39 -20.72 6.40
CA ILE A 149 11.36 -20.10 7.31
C ILE A 149 10.74 -18.94 8.04
N THR A 150 10.99 -18.85 9.36
CA THR A 150 10.47 -17.76 10.21
C THR A 150 11.61 -16.82 10.61
N LYS A 151 11.42 -15.53 10.37
CA LYS A 151 12.36 -14.46 10.76
C LYS A 151 11.61 -13.26 11.34
N PRO A 152 12.24 -12.50 12.25
CA PRO A 152 11.70 -11.24 12.69
C PRO A 152 11.79 -10.20 11.54
N VAL A 153 10.70 -9.47 11.33
CA VAL A 153 10.62 -8.37 10.36
C VAL A 153 9.97 -7.19 11.06
N THR A 154 10.48 -5.98 10.81
CA THR A 154 9.87 -4.73 11.28
C THR A 154 9.26 -3.98 10.10
N LEU A 155 8.01 -3.59 10.25
CA LEU A 155 7.24 -2.82 9.28
C LEU A 155 6.95 -1.44 9.87
N HIS A 156 7.12 -0.41 9.07
CA HIS A 156 6.76 0.96 9.42
C HIS A 156 5.31 1.22 8.98
N VAL A 157 4.45 1.55 9.94
CA VAL A 157 3.01 1.71 9.76
C VAL A 157 2.65 3.19 9.91
N THR A 158 1.92 3.72 8.93
CA THR A 158 1.34 5.06 8.97
C THR A 158 -0.18 4.94 8.94
N TYR A 159 -0.86 5.59 9.87
CA TYR A 159 -2.30 5.72 9.87
C TYR A 159 -2.74 6.64 8.71
N VAL A 160 -3.79 6.25 8.01
CA VAL A 160 -4.35 7.01 6.88
C VAL A 160 -5.68 7.67 7.24
N GLY A 161 -6.56 6.90 7.89
CA GLY A 161 -7.88 7.39 8.26
C GLY A 161 -8.79 6.26 8.74
N ALA A 162 -9.91 6.64 9.36
CA ALA A 162 -10.96 5.69 9.72
C ALA A 162 -12.34 6.33 9.52
N GLY A 163 -13.37 5.50 9.41
CA GLY A 163 -14.73 5.99 9.28
C GLY A 163 -15.71 4.88 8.92
N VAL A 164 -16.95 5.25 8.78
CA VAL A 164 -17.99 4.32 8.28
C VAL A 164 -17.94 4.31 6.76
N ASN A 165 -17.63 3.16 6.17
CA ASN A 165 -17.66 2.99 4.73
C ASN A 165 -19.07 3.24 4.20
N PRO A 166 -19.27 4.16 3.24
CA PRO A 166 -20.59 4.53 2.77
C PRO A 166 -21.31 3.40 2.00
N LEU A 167 -20.59 2.40 1.51
CA LEU A 167 -21.13 1.32 0.69
C LEU A 167 -21.69 0.17 1.56
N ASP A 168 -20.86 -0.38 2.45
CA ASP A 168 -21.19 -1.56 3.26
C ASP A 168 -21.52 -1.23 4.72
N LYS A 169 -21.33 0.03 5.13
CA LYS A 169 -21.57 0.56 6.49
C LYS A 169 -20.63 -0.01 7.57
N ALA A 170 -19.58 -0.73 7.19
CA ALA A 170 -18.54 -1.17 8.11
C ALA A 170 -17.72 0.03 8.61
N TYR A 171 -17.37 0.03 9.90
CA TYR A 171 -16.40 0.98 10.42
C TYR A 171 -14.99 0.49 10.05
N THR A 172 -14.34 1.20 9.14
CA THR A 172 -13.06 0.80 8.54
C THR A 172 -11.93 1.69 9.04
N VAL A 173 -10.75 1.10 9.24
CA VAL A 173 -9.49 1.81 9.50
C VAL A 173 -8.47 1.44 8.44
N GLY A 174 -7.78 2.44 7.90
CA GLY A 174 -6.79 2.30 6.83
C GLY A 174 -5.37 2.63 7.29
N PHE A 175 -4.41 1.86 6.77
CA PHE A 175 -2.98 2.05 7.01
C PHE A 175 -2.19 1.96 5.71
N GLN A 176 -1.14 2.78 5.62
CA GLN A 176 -0.06 2.63 4.66
C GLN A 176 1.14 2.04 5.40
N ILE A 177 1.74 0.98 4.84
CA ILE A 177 2.80 0.23 5.51
C ILE A 177 3.97 0.06 4.55
N THR A 178 5.18 0.29 5.05
CA THR A 178 6.41 0.04 4.30
C THR A 178 7.35 -0.87 5.08
N GLY A 179 8.22 -1.55 4.35
CA GLY A 179 9.24 -2.41 4.96
C GLY A 179 10.17 -2.98 3.93
N LYS A 180 11.16 -3.72 4.41
CA LYS A 180 12.14 -4.43 3.58
C LYS A 180 12.38 -5.81 4.15
N ILE A 181 12.59 -6.78 3.26
CA ILE A 181 13.05 -8.11 3.62
C ILE A 181 14.18 -8.54 2.70
N ASN A 182 15.06 -9.41 3.17
CA ASN A 182 16.01 -10.11 2.33
C ASN A 182 15.43 -11.47 1.97
N ARG A 183 15.09 -11.69 0.71
CA ARG A 183 14.45 -12.94 0.27
C ARG A 183 15.33 -14.17 0.48
N GLY A 184 16.67 -13.99 0.43
CA GLY A 184 17.62 -15.05 0.73
C GLY A 184 17.54 -15.56 2.17
N ASP A 185 17.13 -14.71 3.15
CA ASP A 185 16.91 -15.12 4.54
C ASP A 185 15.77 -16.13 4.69
N PHE A 186 14.90 -16.21 3.68
CA PHE A 186 13.79 -17.15 3.57
C PHE A 186 14.05 -18.28 2.57
N GLY A 187 15.31 -18.45 2.13
CA GLY A 187 15.69 -19.54 1.23
C GLY A 187 15.32 -19.31 -0.25
N ILE A 188 14.79 -18.16 -0.62
CA ILE A 188 14.47 -17.82 -2.01
C ILE A 188 15.72 -17.27 -2.68
N MET A 189 16.57 -18.16 -3.23
CA MET A 189 17.93 -17.87 -3.67
C MET A 189 18.08 -17.70 -5.18
N THR A 190 17.06 -18.01 -5.97
CA THR A 190 17.14 -18.03 -7.44
C THR A 190 17.65 -16.69 -8.00
N TYR A 191 18.66 -16.78 -8.86
CA TYR A 191 19.37 -15.67 -9.52
C TYR A 191 20.03 -14.63 -8.59
N LEU A 192 20.28 -14.95 -7.30
CA LEU A 192 21.11 -14.07 -6.48
C LEU A 192 22.56 -14.04 -7.00
N PRO A 193 23.23 -12.91 -6.97
CA PRO A 193 22.76 -11.55 -6.61
C PRO A 193 22.18 -10.75 -7.78
N LYS A 194 22.08 -11.36 -9.00
CA LYS A 194 21.64 -10.67 -10.22
C LYS A 194 20.22 -10.13 -10.13
N VAL A 195 19.32 -10.91 -9.56
CA VAL A 195 18.02 -10.42 -9.04
C VAL A 195 18.24 -10.11 -7.57
N GLY A 196 17.92 -8.90 -7.15
CA GLY A 196 18.24 -8.36 -5.83
C GLY A 196 17.81 -9.25 -4.66
N ASN A 197 18.57 -9.17 -3.57
CA ASN A 197 18.22 -9.86 -2.31
C ASN A 197 17.20 -9.06 -1.51
N GLU A 198 17.41 -7.75 -1.41
CA GLU A 198 16.47 -6.85 -0.74
C GLU A 198 15.20 -6.69 -1.59
N VAL A 199 14.07 -6.86 -0.94
CA VAL A 199 12.73 -6.67 -1.51
C VAL A 199 12.05 -5.57 -0.72
N ASP A 200 11.68 -4.49 -1.40
CA ASP A 200 10.87 -3.43 -0.84
C ASP A 200 9.41 -3.86 -0.77
N LEU A 201 8.75 -3.56 0.34
CA LEU A 201 7.33 -3.80 0.57
C LEU A 201 6.60 -2.46 0.68
N ASN A 202 5.48 -2.36 -0.02
CA ASN A 202 4.55 -1.23 0.05
C ASN A 202 3.13 -1.79 0.14
N ILE A 203 2.48 -1.58 1.28
CA ILE A 203 1.24 -2.27 1.64
C ILE A 203 0.16 -1.23 1.94
N ALA A 204 -0.95 -1.31 1.24
CA ALA A 204 -2.19 -0.65 1.64
C ALA A 204 -3.04 -1.69 2.38
N ALA A 205 -3.44 -1.36 3.61
CA ALA A 205 -4.21 -2.29 4.43
C ALA A 205 -5.46 -1.61 4.99
N ALA A 206 -6.61 -2.19 4.72
CA ALA A 206 -7.91 -1.82 5.29
C ALA A 206 -8.39 -2.90 6.25
N PHE A 207 -8.95 -2.46 7.38
CA PHE A 207 -9.50 -3.36 8.40
C PHE A 207 -10.89 -2.88 8.80
N GLU A 208 -11.84 -3.79 8.81
CA GLU A 208 -13.21 -3.55 9.23
C GLU A 208 -13.42 -4.00 10.67
N LYS A 209 -14.09 -3.16 11.46
CA LYS A 209 -14.39 -3.47 12.85
C LYS A 209 -15.32 -4.67 12.94
N ALA A 210 -14.89 -5.68 13.69
CA ALA A 210 -15.74 -6.83 13.99
C ALA A 210 -16.94 -6.38 14.85
N SER A 211 -18.09 -6.98 14.55
CA SER A 211 -19.36 -6.78 15.27
C SER A 211 -19.27 -7.20 16.71
#